data_361912b67ae9edd73ba509db546e6bdf
#
_entry.id   361912b67ae9edd73ba509db546e6bdf
#
_cell.length_a   1.000
_cell.length_b   1.000
_cell.length_c   1.000
_cell.angle_alpha   90.00
_cell.angle_beta   90.00
_cell.angle_gamma   90.00
#
_symmetry.space_group_name_H-M   'P 1'
#
loop_
_entity.id
_entity.type
_entity.pdbx_description
1 polymer ?
#
loop_
_entity_poly.entity_id
_entity_poly.type
_entity_poly.pdbx_seq_one_letter_code
_entity_poly.pdbx_strand_id
1 'polypeptide(L)'
;MLNIQFLFAKKAKKSYTVVNKLNKQENKMKKYKLQATASFGLEAVVKREIENLGFENISVSDGYVEFTSDLRGIAKANLWLRSADKVLMIIGRFQAVTYEELFDNSYALPWDELIPKDANFIITGKSFKSTLSSVPACQSIVEKAIIKKLQTKYAISHFPKTGVEYTIQAALLKNTVTITLNTSGPSLHKRGYRHGQVIAPLKETMAAGLIQLSYWKKDRIFLDPCCGSGTLPIEAALIGRNIAPGLSRKFAAELWDFIPKEVWQDERKAAYSAIDYDAELTIYGSDINAHPVEIAKQNAENAGVDDSIVFR
;
A
#
# COMPACT_ATOMS: atom_id res chain seq x y z
N MET A 1 45.07 -6.37 31.05
CA MET A 1 43.73 -6.91 30.79
C MET A 1 42.78 -6.01 29.94
N LEU A 2 42.98 -4.71 29.85
CA LEU A 2 42.14 -3.82 29.05
C LEU A 2 42.22 -4.02 27.51
N ASN A 3 43.33 -4.49 26.98
CA ASN A 3 43.54 -4.59 25.51
C ASN A 3 42.80 -5.77 24.85
N ILE A 4 42.46 -6.81 25.59
CA ILE A 4 41.79 -8.00 25.05
C ILE A 4 40.26 -7.73 24.89
N GLN A 5 39.63 -7.01 25.83
CA GLN A 5 38.22 -6.66 25.73
C GLN A 5 37.94 -5.69 24.56
N PHE A 6 38.87 -4.78 24.27
CA PHE A 6 38.74 -3.84 23.13
C PHE A 6 38.88 -4.55 21.77
N LEU A 7 39.69 -5.60 21.68
CA LEU A 7 39.83 -6.42 20.48
C LEU A 7 38.61 -7.30 20.22
N PHE A 8 38.01 -7.87 21.27
CA PHE A 8 36.73 -8.62 21.16
C PHE A 8 35.56 -7.73 20.75
N ALA A 9 35.44 -6.53 21.32
CA ALA A 9 34.40 -5.56 20.94
C ALA A 9 34.54 -5.08 19.47
N LYS A 10 35.78 -4.84 19.01
CA LYS A 10 36.07 -4.50 17.60
C LYS A 10 35.75 -5.64 16.63
N LYS A 11 36.05 -6.89 17.00
CA LYS A 11 35.76 -8.08 16.19
C LYS A 11 34.25 -8.35 16.12
N ALA A 12 33.51 -8.21 17.24
CA ALA A 12 32.09 -8.33 17.30
C ALA A 12 31.37 -7.24 16.47
N LYS A 13 31.85 -5.98 16.55
CA LYS A 13 31.31 -4.87 15.75
C LYS A 13 31.53 -5.05 14.24
N LYS A 14 32.69 -5.62 13.87
CA LYS A 14 33.06 -5.91 12.47
C LYS A 14 32.25 -7.09 11.91
N SER A 15 32.00 -8.15 12.71
CA SER A 15 31.15 -9.28 12.31
C SER A 15 29.68 -8.84 12.19
N TYR A 16 29.17 -8.02 13.12
CA TYR A 16 27.81 -7.45 13.07
C TYR A 16 27.59 -6.58 11.82
N THR A 17 28.61 -5.80 11.44
CA THR A 17 28.57 -4.95 10.23
C THR A 17 28.60 -5.78 8.95
N VAL A 18 29.33 -6.90 8.92
CA VAL A 18 29.41 -7.81 7.77
C VAL A 18 28.10 -8.59 7.62
N VAL A 19 27.55 -9.12 8.72
CA VAL A 19 26.25 -9.81 8.73
C VAL A 19 25.13 -8.88 8.28
N ASN A 20 25.11 -7.63 8.76
CA ASN A 20 24.13 -6.65 8.31
C ASN A 20 24.30 -6.24 6.83
N LYS A 21 25.53 -6.22 6.30
CA LYS A 21 25.76 -5.99 4.86
C LYS A 21 25.32 -7.17 4.01
N LEU A 22 25.54 -8.41 4.46
CA LEU A 22 25.09 -9.62 3.77
C LEU A 22 23.56 -9.71 3.79
N ASN A 23 22.92 -9.48 4.94
CA ASN A 23 21.46 -9.43 5.05
C ASN A 23 20.85 -8.29 4.20
N LYS A 24 21.53 -7.12 4.09
CA LYS A 24 21.11 -6.03 3.16
C LYS A 24 21.24 -6.44 1.69
N GLN A 25 22.24 -7.23 1.32
CA GLN A 25 22.40 -7.73 -0.06
C GLN A 25 21.40 -8.85 -0.40
N GLU A 26 21.15 -9.78 0.52
CA GLU A 26 20.13 -10.83 0.34
C GLU A 26 18.72 -10.24 0.24
N ASN A 27 18.36 -9.27 1.08
CA ASN A 27 17.08 -8.56 1.00
C ASN A 27 16.93 -7.74 -0.29
N LYS A 28 18.02 -7.34 -0.93
CA LYS A 28 18.00 -6.62 -2.21
C LYS A 28 17.70 -7.56 -3.40
N MET A 29 17.87 -8.87 -3.23
CA MET A 29 17.62 -9.88 -4.26
C MET A 29 16.29 -10.64 -4.07
N LYS A 30 15.68 -10.58 -2.86
CA LYS A 30 14.41 -11.27 -2.60
C LYS A 30 13.27 -10.53 -3.31
N LYS A 31 12.61 -11.23 -4.23
CA LYS A 31 11.44 -10.71 -4.96
C LYS A 31 10.15 -11.11 -4.23
N TYR A 32 9.22 -10.19 -4.16
CA TYR A 32 7.91 -10.35 -3.56
C TYR A 32 6.83 -10.19 -4.61
N LYS A 33 5.80 -11.02 -4.53
CA LYS A 33 4.59 -10.83 -5.33
C LYS A 33 3.70 -9.82 -4.63
N LEU A 34 3.32 -8.77 -5.34
CA LEU A 34 2.44 -7.71 -4.87
C LEU A 34 1.12 -7.74 -5.65
N GLN A 35 0.08 -7.28 -4.99
CA GLN A 35 -1.26 -7.17 -5.56
C GLN A 35 -1.78 -5.75 -5.30
N ALA A 36 -2.00 -4.97 -6.36
CA ALA A 36 -2.68 -3.69 -6.30
C ALA A 36 -4.17 -3.92 -6.52
N THR A 37 -5.01 -3.64 -5.51
CA THR A 37 -6.46 -3.77 -5.66
C THR A 37 -7.01 -2.57 -6.41
N ALA A 38 -7.94 -2.81 -7.34
CA ALA A 38 -8.55 -1.79 -8.18
C ALA A 38 -10.09 -1.82 -8.05
N SER A 39 -10.71 -0.66 -8.22
CA SER A 39 -12.15 -0.61 -8.47
C SER A 39 -12.43 -1.26 -9.82
N PHE A 40 -13.56 -1.99 -9.91
CA PHE A 40 -13.95 -2.68 -11.14
C PHE A 40 -13.99 -1.72 -12.34
N GLY A 41 -13.33 -2.12 -13.43
CA GLY A 41 -13.18 -1.32 -14.65
C GLY A 41 -11.92 -0.42 -14.69
N LEU A 42 -11.19 -0.28 -13.57
CA LEU A 42 -9.95 0.47 -13.52
C LEU A 42 -8.67 -0.41 -13.56
N GLU A 43 -8.81 -1.73 -13.68
CA GLU A 43 -7.67 -2.65 -13.67
C GLU A 43 -6.66 -2.33 -14.78
N ALA A 44 -7.13 -1.95 -15.98
CA ALA A 44 -6.25 -1.56 -17.08
C ALA A 44 -5.49 -0.25 -16.80
N VAL A 45 -6.10 0.68 -16.05
CA VAL A 45 -5.45 1.92 -15.61
C VAL A 45 -4.35 1.60 -14.59
N VAL A 46 -4.68 0.81 -13.57
CA VAL A 46 -3.71 0.36 -12.54
C VAL A 46 -2.57 -0.41 -13.18
N LYS A 47 -2.84 -1.30 -14.15
CA LYS A 47 -1.80 -2.00 -14.92
C LYS A 47 -0.83 -1.01 -15.56
N ARG A 48 -1.34 0.00 -16.26
CA ARG A 48 -0.53 1.02 -16.94
C ARG A 48 0.32 1.84 -15.96
N GLU A 49 -0.25 2.18 -14.78
CA GLU A 49 0.53 2.81 -13.71
C GLU A 49 1.70 1.93 -13.25
N ILE A 50 1.45 0.62 -13.06
CA ILE A 50 2.46 -0.37 -12.64
C ILE A 50 3.56 -0.51 -13.71
N GLU A 51 3.18 -0.58 -15.00
CA GLU A 51 4.11 -0.60 -16.15
C GLU A 51 4.99 0.65 -16.19
N ASN A 52 4.39 1.83 -16.01
CA ASN A 52 5.10 3.12 -16.01
C ASN A 52 6.08 3.25 -14.83
N LEU A 53 5.80 2.58 -13.72
CA LEU A 53 6.72 2.50 -12.58
C LEU A 53 7.87 1.50 -12.79
N GLY A 54 7.87 0.74 -13.90
CA GLY A 54 8.92 -0.21 -14.26
C GLY A 54 8.86 -1.54 -13.51
N PHE A 55 7.69 -1.95 -13.03
CA PHE A 55 7.52 -3.26 -12.40
C PHE A 55 7.38 -4.38 -13.44
N GLU A 56 7.69 -5.61 -13.00
CA GLU A 56 7.78 -6.81 -13.85
C GLU A 56 6.71 -7.85 -13.51
N ASN A 57 6.53 -8.84 -14.39
CA ASN A 57 5.64 -9.99 -14.20
C ASN A 57 4.19 -9.57 -13.88
N ILE A 58 3.67 -8.63 -14.66
CA ILE A 58 2.35 -8.04 -14.45
C ILE A 58 1.26 -8.96 -14.98
N SER A 59 0.26 -9.23 -14.15
CA SER A 59 -0.95 -9.97 -14.54
C SER A 59 -2.20 -9.26 -14.02
N VAL A 60 -3.25 -9.23 -14.84
CA VAL A 60 -4.52 -8.57 -14.52
C VAL A 60 -5.57 -9.62 -14.19
N SER A 61 -6.35 -9.36 -13.17
CA SER A 61 -7.53 -10.13 -12.78
C SER A 61 -8.64 -9.18 -12.33
N ASP A 62 -9.88 -9.67 -12.26
CA ASP A 62 -11.01 -8.86 -11.81
C ASP A 62 -10.77 -8.30 -10.41
N GLY A 63 -10.73 -6.96 -10.31
CA GLY A 63 -10.54 -6.21 -9.08
C GLY A 63 -9.10 -6.09 -8.57
N TYR A 64 -8.08 -6.58 -9.30
CA TYR A 64 -6.67 -6.39 -8.92
C TYR A 64 -5.68 -6.62 -10.06
N VAL A 65 -4.47 -6.09 -9.87
CA VAL A 65 -3.31 -6.34 -10.73
C VAL A 65 -2.18 -6.88 -9.87
N GLU A 66 -1.59 -8.02 -10.27
CA GLU A 66 -0.40 -8.60 -9.61
C GLU A 66 0.87 -8.20 -10.36
N PHE A 67 1.95 -8.04 -9.63
CA PHE A 67 3.28 -7.73 -10.15
C PHE A 67 4.36 -8.17 -9.18
N THR A 68 5.61 -8.17 -9.62
CA THR A 68 6.76 -8.59 -8.80
C THR A 68 7.68 -7.41 -8.54
N SER A 69 8.17 -7.30 -7.31
CA SER A 69 9.14 -6.29 -6.91
C SER A 69 9.96 -6.73 -5.70
N ASP A 70 11.00 -5.94 -5.38
CA ASP A 70 11.74 -6.01 -4.11
C ASP A 70 11.03 -5.17 -3.00
N LEU A 71 11.70 -5.01 -1.85
CA LEU A 71 11.17 -4.18 -0.75
C LEU A 71 11.03 -2.70 -1.14
N ARG A 72 11.90 -2.21 -2.03
CA ARG A 72 11.85 -0.84 -2.53
C ARG A 72 10.58 -0.58 -3.33
N GLY A 73 10.17 -1.56 -4.13
CA GLY A 73 8.94 -1.46 -4.90
C GLY A 73 7.66 -1.45 -4.05
N ILE A 74 7.68 -2.00 -2.82
CA ILE A 74 6.56 -1.84 -1.88
C ILE A 74 6.37 -0.36 -1.55
N ALA A 75 7.43 0.36 -1.22
CA ALA A 75 7.38 1.79 -0.94
C ALA A 75 6.96 2.59 -2.18
N LYS A 76 7.61 2.31 -3.33
CA LYS A 76 7.34 2.97 -4.61
C LYS A 76 5.88 2.80 -5.03
N ALA A 77 5.34 1.58 -4.97
CA ALA A 77 3.94 1.30 -5.34
C ALA A 77 2.94 2.05 -4.45
N ASN A 78 3.15 2.05 -3.12
CA ASN A 78 2.29 2.77 -2.19
C ASN A 78 2.33 4.30 -2.39
N LEU A 79 3.50 4.86 -2.72
CA LEU A 79 3.65 6.29 -2.96
C LEU A 79 2.99 6.72 -4.27
N TRP A 80 3.14 5.94 -5.35
CA TRP A 80 2.86 6.39 -6.71
C TRP A 80 1.56 5.88 -7.32
N LEU A 81 1.00 4.74 -6.88
CA LEU A 81 -0.25 4.24 -7.45
C LEU A 81 -1.42 5.18 -7.11
N ARG A 82 -2.02 5.75 -8.13
CA ARG A 82 -3.09 6.76 -8.04
C ARG A 82 -4.46 6.12 -8.02
N SER A 83 -4.67 5.09 -8.85
CA SER A 83 -5.97 4.46 -9.08
C SER A 83 -6.18 3.16 -8.31
N ALA A 84 -5.13 2.65 -7.65
CA ALA A 84 -5.23 1.47 -6.79
C ALA A 84 -5.78 1.84 -5.41
N ASP A 85 -6.61 0.94 -4.83
CA ASP A 85 -7.15 1.13 -3.49
C ASP A 85 -6.20 0.68 -2.38
N LYS A 86 -5.42 -0.38 -2.61
CA LYS A 86 -4.43 -0.92 -1.67
C LYS A 86 -3.31 -1.64 -2.42
N VAL A 87 -2.13 -1.68 -1.81
CA VAL A 87 -1.03 -2.57 -2.19
C VAL A 87 -0.93 -3.66 -1.13
N LEU A 88 -1.07 -4.91 -1.54
CA LEU A 88 -1.01 -6.08 -0.68
C LEU A 88 0.21 -6.92 -1.06
N MET A 89 0.94 -7.46 -0.08
CA MET A 89 2.02 -8.41 -0.31
C MET A 89 1.46 -9.83 -0.19
N ILE A 90 1.57 -10.63 -1.24
CA ILE A 90 1.12 -12.03 -1.26
C ILE A 90 2.13 -12.86 -0.47
N ILE A 91 1.66 -13.51 0.60
CA ILE A 91 2.46 -14.41 1.44
C ILE A 91 2.36 -15.84 0.96
N GLY A 92 1.17 -16.24 0.51
CA GLY A 92 0.95 -17.57 -0.05
C GLY A 92 -0.35 -17.69 -0.81
N ARG A 93 -0.41 -18.71 -1.69
CA ARG A 93 -1.61 -19.09 -2.44
C ARG A 93 -1.67 -20.61 -2.52
N PHE A 94 -2.81 -21.19 -2.13
CA PHE A 94 -3.01 -22.64 -2.07
C PHE A 94 -4.50 -23.00 -2.20
N GLN A 95 -4.80 -24.29 -2.42
CA GLN A 95 -6.16 -24.82 -2.39
C GLN A 95 -6.51 -25.24 -0.97
N ALA A 96 -7.76 -25.02 -0.55
CA ALA A 96 -8.30 -25.58 0.68
C ALA A 96 -9.82 -25.74 0.57
N VAL A 97 -10.30 -26.96 0.82
CA VAL A 97 -11.72 -27.33 0.88
C VAL A 97 -12.14 -27.75 2.29
N THR A 98 -11.18 -28.02 3.19
CA THR A 98 -11.40 -28.32 4.61
C THR A 98 -10.66 -27.30 5.50
N TYR A 99 -11.08 -27.20 6.76
CA TYR A 99 -10.43 -26.32 7.73
C TYR A 99 -9.03 -26.83 8.13
N GLU A 100 -8.79 -28.14 8.06
CA GLU A 100 -7.49 -28.76 8.27
C GLU A 100 -6.51 -28.31 7.18
N GLU A 101 -6.90 -28.42 5.91
CA GLU A 101 -6.09 -27.93 4.79
C GLU A 101 -5.80 -26.43 4.90
N LEU A 102 -6.80 -25.64 5.31
CA LEU A 102 -6.61 -24.19 5.53
C LEU A 102 -5.61 -23.94 6.64
N PHE A 103 -5.67 -24.70 7.74
CA PHE A 103 -4.73 -24.59 8.86
C PHE A 103 -3.31 -24.96 8.44
N ASP A 104 -3.12 -26.15 7.89
CA ASP A 104 -1.79 -26.70 7.57
C ASP A 104 -1.05 -25.85 6.54
N ASN A 105 -1.74 -25.46 5.47
CA ASN A 105 -1.15 -24.59 4.46
C ASN A 105 -0.85 -23.17 5.01
N SER A 106 -1.71 -22.63 5.86
CA SER A 106 -1.44 -21.33 6.52
C SER A 106 -0.28 -21.43 7.50
N TYR A 107 -0.15 -22.54 8.25
CA TYR A 107 0.95 -22.78 9.18
C TYR A 107 2.30 -22.91 8.44
N ALA A 108 2.32 -23.48 7.23
CA ALA A 108 3.53 -23.66 6.43
C ALA A 108 4.13 -22.33 5.92
N LEU A 109 3.37 -21.23 5.93
CA LEU A 109 3.85 -19.92 5.47
C LEU A 109 4.92 -19.32 6.41
N PRO A 110 5.81 -18.44 5.91
CA PRO A 110 6.99 -17.94 6.63
C PRO A 110 6.63 -16.81 7.62
N TRP A 111 5.68 -17.02 8.50
CA TRP A 111 5.22 -16.02 9.48
C TRP A 111 6.32 -15.59 10.44
N ASP A 112 7.19 -16.49 10.77
CA ASP A 112 8.31 -16.30 11.65
C ASP A 112 9.45 -15.43 11.06
N GLU A 113 9.46 -15.18 9.76
CA GLU A 113 10.34 -14.21 9.10
C GLU A 113 9.73 -12.80 9.06
N LEU A 114 8.39 -12.69 9.12
CA LEU A 114 7.64 -11.47 8.83
C LEU A 114 7.08 -10.80 10.08
N ILE A 115 6.65 -11.59 11.08
CA ILE A 115 5.89 -11.09 12.24
C ILE A 115 6.73 -11.19 13.50
N PRO A 116 7.07 -10.04 14.15
CA PRO A 116 7.77 -10.02 15.43
C PRO A 116 6.88 -10.51 16.57
N LYS A 117 7.52 -10.86 17.71
CA LYS A 117 6.84 -11.48 18.88
C LYS A 117 5.78 -10.61 19.56
N ASP A 118 5.88 -9.30 19.43
CA ASP A 118 4.99 -8.31 20.04
C ASP A 118 3.95 -7.75 19.06
N ALA A 119 3.97 -8.18 17.79
CA ALA A 119 3.08 -7.69 16.75
C ALA A 119 1.60 -7.80 17.14
N ASN A 120 0.84 -6.77 16.79
CA ASN A 120 -0.61 -6.80 16.80
C ASN A 120 -1.10 -7.19 15.40
N PHE A 121 -1.40 -8.47 15.17
CA PHE A 121 -1.92 -8.90 13.88
C PHE A 121 -3.44 -9.11 13.91
N ILE A 122 -4.09 -8.62 12.85
CA ILE A 122 -5.54 -8.67 12.66
C ILE A 122 -5.82 -9.46 11.39
N ILE A 123 -6.69 -10.48 11.50
CA ILE A 123 -7.09 -11.28 10.36
C ILE A 123 -8.41 -10.75 9.80
N THR A 124 -8.39 -10.35 8.54
CA THR A 124 -9.58 -10.05 7.75
C THR A 124 -9.84 -11.16 6.75
N GLY A 125 -11.09 -11.36 6.35
CA GLY A 125 -11.43 -12.46 5.44
C GLY A 125 -12.50 -12.09 4.43
N LYS A 126 -12.51 -12.83 3.33
CA LYS A 126 -13.61 -12.90 2.38
C LYS A 126 -13.67 -14.29 1.78
N SER A 127 -14.87 -14.80 1.50
CA SER A 127 -15.07 -16.07 0.82
C SER A 127 -16.14 -15.93 -0.23
N PHE A 128 -15.84 -16.36 -1.45
CA PHE A 128 -16.76 -16.32 -2.56
C PHE A 128 -16.67 -17.62 -3.39
N LYS A 129 -17.82 -18.27 -3.61
CA LYS A 129 -17.91 -19.54 -4.36
C LYS A 129 -16.90 -20.59 -3.88
N SER A 130 -16.73 -20.73 -2.56
CA SER A 130 -15.82 -21.67 -1.92
C SER A 130 -16.56 -22.56 -0.93
N THR A 131 -16.07 -23.79 -0.72
CA THR A 131 -16.61 -24.75 0.24
C THR A 131 -16.55 -24.19 1.66
N LEU A 132 -15.42 -23.54 2.03
CA LEU A 132 -15.26 -22.83 3.28
C LEU A 132 -15.93 -21.46 3.19
N SER A 133 -17.23 -21.39 3.47
CA SER A 133 -18.05 -20.17 3.33
C SER A 133 -18.08 -19.27 4.58
N SER A 134 -17.84 -19.84 5.78
CA SER A 134 -17.84 -19.09 7.04
C SER A 134 -16.57 -18.24 7.17
N VAL A 135 -16.68 -16.95 6.87
CA VAL A 135 -15.56 -15.99 6.97
C VAL A 135 -14.98 -15.95 8.39
N PRO A 136 -15.79 -15.83 9.48
CA PRO A 136 -15.26 -15.84 10.85
C PRO A 136 -14.50 -17.13 11.20
N ALA A 137 -14.97 -18.29 10.74
CA ALA A 137 -14.28 -19.56 10.96
C ALA A 137 -12.92 -19.57 10.24
N CYS A 138 -12.88 -19.17 8.97
CA CYS A 138 -11.63 -19.07 8.20
C CYS A 138 -10.62 -18.12 8.87
N GLN A 139 -11.07 -16.96 9.34
CA GLN A 139 -10.22 -15.99 10.06
C GLN A 139 -9.63 -16.63 11.33
N SER A 140 -10.47 -17.29 12.15
CA SER A 140 -10.02 -17.96 13.37
C SER A 140 -9.02 -19.08 13.11
N ILE A 141 -9.21 -19.88 12.04
CA ILE A 141 -8.29 -20.95 11.67
C ILE A 141 -6.93 -20.38 11.22
N VAL A 142 -6.94 -19.36 10.36
CA VAL A 142 -5.71 -18.70 9.91
C VAL A 142 -4.98 -18.06 11.11
N GLU A 143 -5.69 -17.39 12.01
CA GLU A 143 -5.11 -16.82 13.24
C GLU A 143 -4.43 -17.90 14.10
N LYS A 144 -5.11 -19.01 14.34
CA LYS A 144 -4.56 -20.16 15.09
C LYS A 144 -3.31 -20.73 14.44
N ALA A 145 -3.28 -20.85 13.12
CA ALA A 145 -2.13 -21.34 12.37
C ALA A 145 -0.92 -20.41 12.54
N ILE A 146 -1.12 -19.10 12.43
CA ILE A 146 -0.08 -18.08 12.65
C ILE A 146 0.44 -18.14 14.08
N ILE A 147 -0.45 -18.12 15.09
CA ILE A 147 -0.06 -18.21 16.49
C ILE A 147 0.77 -19.46 16.74
N LYS A 148 0.33 -20.62 16.25
CA LYS A 148 1.06 -21.89 16.42
C LYS A 148 2.46 -21.84 15.79
N LYS A 149 2.60 -21.25 14.62
CA LYS A 149 3.91 -21.06 13.95
C LYS A 149 4.83 -20.17 14.78
N LEU A 150 4.32 -19.03 15.24
CA LEU A 150 5.08 -18.08 16.04
C LEU A 150 5.44 -18.64 17.43
N GLN A 151 4.57 -19.43 18.05
CA GLN A 151 4.87 -20.15 19.29
C GLN A 151 6.08 -21.08 19.16
N THR A 152 6.18 -21.78 18.03
CA THR A 152 7.32 -22.66 17.75
C THR A 152 8.64 -21.88 17.67
N LYS A 153 8.62 -20.66 17.08
CA LYS A 153 9.84 -19.82 16.98
C LYS A 153 10.21 -19.14 18.29
N TYR A 154 9.23 -18.52 18.93
CA TYR A 154 9.49 -17.63 20.07
C TYR A 154 9.43 -18.32 21.43
N ALA A 155 9.01 -19.59 21.47
CA ALA A 155 8.83 -20.38 22.73
C ALA A 155 7.97 -19.67 23.78
N ILE A 156 6.93 -18.92 23.35
CA ILE A 156 5.99 -18.20 24.21
C ILE A 156 4.57 -18.69 23.98
N SER A 157 3.78 -18.74 25.05
CA SER A 157 2.37 -19.17 25.00
C SER A 157 1.39 -18.03 24.72
N HIS A 158 1.77 -16.81 25.06
CA HIS A 158 0.92 -15.62 24.91
C HIS A 158 1.66 -14.51 24.17
N PHE A 159 0.98 -13.88 23.20
CA PHE A 159 1.49 -12.74 22.43
C PHE A 159 0.87 -11.45 22.98
N PRO A 160 1.68 -10.44 23.37
CA PRO A 160 1.18 -9.25 24.06
C PRO A 160 0.37 -8.33 23.15
N LYS A 161 0.50 -8.44 21.82
CA LYS A 161 -0.17 -7.59 20.81
C LYS A 161 0.00 -6.09 21.06
N THR A 162 1.16 -5.67 21.58
CA THR A 162 1.47 -4.27 21.94
C THR A 162 2.29 -3.55 20.89
N GLY A 163 2.80 -4.28 19.92
CA GLY A 163 3.65 -3.76 18.85
C GLY A 163 2.88 -3.27 17.62
N VAL A 164 3.60 -3.20 16.51
CA VAL A 164 3.08 -2.70 15.23
C VAL A 164 1.95 -3.57 14.70
N GLU A 165 0.97 -2.94 14.06
CA GLU A 165 -0.16 -3.63 13.44
C GLU A 165 0.23 -4.29 12.11
N TYR A 166 -0.19 -5.55 11.95
CA TYR A 166 -0.10 -6.34 10.72
C TYR A 166 -1.49 -6.80 10.32
N THR A 167 -2.10 -6.14 9.37
CA THR A 167 -3.40 -6.57 8.81
C THR A 167 -3.18 -7.64 7.77
N ILE A 168 -3.62 -8.87 8.07
CA ILE A 168 -3.54 -10.06 7.19
C ILE A 168 -4.91 -10.30 6.58
N GLN A 169 -4.97 -10.51 5.27
CA GLN A 169 -6.22 -10.86 4.61
C GLN A 169 -6.17 -12.31 4.08
N ALA A 170 -7.17 -13.10 4.44
CA ALA A 170 -7.43 -14.43 3.88
C ALA A 170 -8.59 -14.32 2.89
N ALA A 171 -8.29 -14.39 1.58
CA ALA A 171 -9.28 -14.32 0.53
C ALA A 171 -9.46 -15.71 -0.11
N LEU A 172 -10.68 -16.25 -0.02
CA LEU A 172 -11.06 -17.52 -0.62
C LEU A 172 -11.91 -17.25 -1.87
N LEU A 173 -11.45 -17.73 -3.01
CA LEU A 173 -12.15 -17.63 -4.29
C LEU A 173 -12.10 -18.99 -4.99
N LYS A 174 -13.26 -19.65 -5.18
CA LYS A 174 -13.35 -20.98 -5.83
C LYS A 174 -12.35 -21.98 -5.22
N ASN A 175 -12.33 -22.05 -3.89
CA ASN A 175 -11.43 -22.88 -3.06
C ASN A 175 -9.94 -22.51 -3.12
N THR A 176 -9.54 -21.52 -3.92
CA THR A 176 -8.19 -20.96 -3.86
C THR A 176 -8.11 -19.92 -2.74
N VAL A 177 -7.24 -20.18 -1.80
CA VAL A 177 -6.91 -19.26 -0.69
C VAL A 177 -5.72 -18.41 -1.09
N THR A 178 -5.86 -17.10 -0.98
CA THR A 178 -4.74 -16.17 -1.11
C THR A 178 -4.57 -15.43 0.23
N ILE A 179 -3.42 -15.58 0.83
CA ILE A 179 -3.04 -14.88 2.07
C ILE A 179 -2.17 -13.70 1.73
N THR A 180 -2.56 -12.51 2.19
CA THR A 180 -1.82 -11.25 1.91
C THR A 180 -1.60 -10.43 3.17
N LEU A 181 -0.51 -9.63 3.19
CA LEU A 181 -0.27 -8.56 4.15
C LEU A 181 -0.63 -7.21 3.52
N ASN A 182 -1.40 -6.39 4.23
CA ASN A 182 -1.77 -5.06 3.79
C ASN A 182 -0.63 -4.05 4.04
N THR A 183 0.14 -3.72 3.01
CA THR A 183 1.26 -2.79 3.10
C THR A 183 0.82 -1.33 3.22
N SER A 184 -0.35 -1.00 2.68
CA SER A 184 -0.87 0.37 2.64
C SER A 184 -1.44 0.85 3.99
N GLY A 185 -1.99 -0.07 4.81
CA GLY A 185 -2.83 0.29 5.96
C GLY A 185 -4.21 0.78 5.51
N PRO A 186 -4.61 2.02 5.85
CA PRO A 186 -5.80 2.63 5.30
C PRO A 186 -5.77 2.68 3.78
N SER A 187 -6.95 2.66 3.13
CA SER A 187 -7.06 2.67 1.66
C SER A 187 -6.36 3.87 1.04
N LEU A 188 -5.76 3.69 -0.15
CA LEU A 188 -4.94 4.71 -0.83
C LEU A 188 -5.75 5.95 -1.26
N HIS A 189 -7.09 5.85 -1.40
CA HIS A 189 -7.91 7.03 -1.62
C HIS A 189 -7.80 8.07 -0.49
N LYS A 190 -7.49 7.64 0.75
CA LYS A 190 -7.23 8.56 1.86
C LYS A 190 -5.86 9.23 1.69
N ARG A 191 -5.79 10.23 0.79
CA ARG A 191 -4.54 10.97 0.47
C ARG A 191 -4.03 11.82 1.63
N GLY A 192 -4.95 12.33 2.46
CA GLY A 192 -4.65 13.23 3.58
C GLY A 192 -5.08 14.67 3.37
N TYR A 193 -5.41 15.10 2.15
CA TYR A 193 -5.78 16.48 1.89
C TYR A 193 -7.24 16.81 2.19
N ARG A 194 -8.13 15.81 2.21
CA ARG A 194 -9.57 16.05 2.38
C ARG A 194 -9.90 16.47 3.80
N HIS A 195 -10.51 17.64 3.93
CA HIS A 195 -11.11 18.17 5.14
C HIS A 195 -12.60 18.48 4.91
N GLY A 196 -13.39 18.54 5.99
CA GLY A 196 -14.81 18.81 5.93
C GLY A 196 -15.66 17.61 5.51
N GLN A 197 -16.96 17.70 5.77
CA GLN A 197 -17.94 16.68 5.37
C GLN A 197 -18.74 17.17 4.16
N VAL A 198 -18.58 16.46 3.06
CA VAL A 198 -19.46 16.60 1.87
C VAL A 198 -20.20 15.27 1.72
N ILE A 199 -21.48 15.34 1.35
CA ILE A 199 -22.31 14.17 1.14
C ILE A 199 -21.75 13.37 -0.05
N ALA A 200 -21.36 12.09 0.19
CA ALA A 200 -20.94 11.13 -0.81
C ALA A 200 -19.84 11.62 -1.79
N PRO A 201 -18.68 12.09 -1.32
CA PRO A 201 -17.64 12.57 -2.22
C PRO A 201 -17.06 11.43 -3.08
N LEU A 202 -16.66 11.76 -4.30
CA LEU A 202 -15.94 10.83 -5.18
C LEU A 202 -14.64 10.38 -4.50
N LYS A 203 -14.32 9.08 -4.57
CA LYS A 203 -13.02 8.58 -4.08
C LYS A 203 -11.89 9.12 -4.95
N GLU A 204 -10.80 9.51 -4.33
CA GLU A 204 -9.62 10.06 -4.98
C GLU A 204 -9.01 9.07 -5.98
N THR A 205 -8.98 7.76 -5.64
CA THR A 205 -8.52 6.71 -6.55
C THR A 205 -9.40 6.56 -7.80
N MET A 206 -10.71 6.75 -7.65
CA MET A 206 -11.65 6.75 -8.75
C MET A 206 -11.47 8.01 -9.63
N ALA A 207 -11.35 9.18 -9.00
CA ALA A 207 -11.11 10.44 -9.72
C ALA A 207 -9.84 10.38 -10.57
N ALA A 208 -8.73 9.93 -9.98
CA ALA A 208 -7.47 9.74 -10.70
C ALA A 208 -7.60 8.74 -11.87
N GLY A 209 -8.36 7.66 -11.66
CA GLY A 209 -8.66 6.68 -12.71
C GLY A 209 -9.45 7.28 -13.86
N LEU A 210 -10.49 8.06 -13.59
CA LEU A 210 -11.32 8.73 -14.60
C LEU A 210 -10.51 9.75 -15.42
N ILE A 211 -9.65 10.54 -14.75
CA ILE A 211 -8.77 11.50 -15.44
C ILE A 211 -7.83 10.75 -16.40
N GLN A 212 -7.23 9.64 -15.97
CA GLN A 212 -6.35 8.85 -16.81
C GLN A 212 -7.09 8.15 -17.96
N LEU A 213 -8.35 7.76 -17.77
CA LEU A 213 -9.21 7.22 -18.85
C LEU A 213 -9.60 8.27 -19.88
N SER A 214 -9.74 9.55 -19.47
CA SER A 214 -10.01 10.65 -20.39
C SER A 214 -8.81 11.02 -21.28
N TYR A 215 -7.63 10.45 -21.01
CA TYR A 215 -6.37 10.80 -21.65
C TYR A 215 -6.02 12.29 -21.53
N TRP A 216 -6.52 12.97 -20.49
CA TRP A 216 -6.15 14.34 -20.19
C TRP A 216 -4.65 14.46 -19.94
N LYS A 217 -4.06 15.56 -20.41
CA LYS A 217 -2.65 15.92 -20.24
C LYS A 217 -2.54 17.35 -19.76
N LYS A 218 -1.43 17.70 -19.10
CA LYS A 218 -1.18 19.00 -18.50
C LYS A 218 -1.24 20.19 -19.46
N ASP A 219 -1.07 19.96 -20.77
CA ASP A 219 -1.17 20.96 -21.85
C ASP A 219 -2.61 21.24 -22.31
N ARG A 220 -3.63 20.60 -21.68
CA ARG A 220 -5.04 20.75 -22.01
C ARG A 220 -5.79 21.37 -20.86
N ILE A 221 -6.82 22.15 -21.19
CA ILE A 221 -7.77 22.68 -20.19
C ILE A 221 -8.49 21.50 -19.52
N PHE A 222 -8.60 21.57 -18.18
CA PHE A 222 -9.47 20.70 -17.38
C PHE A 222 -10.60 21.53 -16.81
N LEU A 223 -11.85 21.10 -17.02
CA LEU A 223 -13.03 21.78 -16.49
C LEU A 223 -13.95 20.77 -15.80
N ASP A 224 -14.26 21.04 -14.54
CA ASP A 224 -15.27 20.33 -13.77
C ASP A 224 -16.38 21.32 -13.33
N PRO A 225 -17.53 21.35 -14.02
CA PRO A 225 -18.62 22.30 -13.72
C PRO A 225 -19.47 21.91 -12.51
N CYS A 226 -19.24 20.75 -11.91
CA CYS A 226 -19.94 20.23 -10.73
C CYS A 226 -18.94 19.65 -9.73
N CYS A 227 -17.91 20.44 -9.37
CA CYS A 227 -16.71 19.95 -8.72
C CYS A 227 -16.92 19.50 -7.26
N GLY A 228 -18.02 19.87 -6.63
CA GLY A 228 -18.25 19.58 -5.21
C GLY A 228 -17.06 20.00 -4.35
N SER A 229 -16.48 19.08 -3.61
CA SER A 229 -15.27 19.32 -2.78
C SER A 229 -13.94 19.30 -3.55
N GLY A 230 -13.98 19.40 -4.88
CA GLY A 230 -12.80 19.58 -5.72
C GLY A 230 -11.99 18.31 -6.03
N THR A 231 -12.53 17.12 -5.83
CA THR A 231 -11.73 15.88 -5.96
C THR A 231 -11.12 15.72 -7.36
N LEU A 232 -11.90 15.88 -8.43
CA LEU A 232 -11.40 15.78 -9.82
C LEU A 232 -10.35 16.85 -10.14
N PRO A 233 -10.60 18.17 -9.91
CA PRO A 233 -9.61 19.21 -10.15
C PRO A 233 -8.30 19.00 -9.37
N ILE A 234 -8.39 18.58 -8.09
CA ILE A 234 -7.21 18.35 -7.25
C ILE A 234 -6.40 17.16 -7.78
N GLU A 235 -7.04 16.01 -8.08
CA GLU A 235 -6.32 14.85 -8.65
C GLU A 235 -5.73 15.17 -10.04
N ALA A 236 -6.38 16.03 -10.84
CA ALA A 236 -5.83 16.51 -12.11
C ALA A 236 -4.56 17.35 -11.88
N ALA A 237 -4.58 18.27 -10.90
CA ALA A 237 -3.40 19.07 -10.56
C ALA A 237 -2.24 18.21 -10.01
N LEU A 238 -2.55 17.22 -9.15
CA LEU A 238 -1.56 16.26 -8.66
C LEU A 238 -0.93 15.42 -9.80
N ILE A 239 -1.72 15.04 -10.81
CA ILE A 239 -1.24 14.35 -12.01
C ILE A 239 -0.38 15.30 -12.87
N GLY A 240 -0.87 16.51 -13.12
CA GLY A 240 -0.21 17.51 -13.98
C GLY A 240 1.16 17.94 -13.44
N ARG A 241 1.28 18.09 -12.11
CA ARG A 241 2.54 18.40 -11.40
C ARG A 241 3.39 17.18 -11.08
N ASN A 242 2.96 15.99 -11.47
CA ASN A 242 3.64 14.74 -11.13
C ASN A 242 3.86 14.56 -9.61
N ILE A 243 2.94 15.02 -8.78
CA ILE A 243 2.99 14.83 -7.33
C ILE A 243 2.52 13.42 -7.00
N ALA A 244 3.35 12.63 -6.32
CA ALA A 244 2.99 11.28 -5.90
C ALA A 244 1.87 11.33 -4.83
N PRO A 245 0.73 10.65 -5.01
CA PRO A 245 -0.45 10.80 -4.16
C PRO A 245 -0.26 10.29 -2.73
N GLY A 246 0.80 9.52 -2.49
CA GLY A 246 1.15 8.97 -1.19
C GLY A 246 2.07 9.83 -0.33
N LEU A 247 2.53 11.01 -0.82
CA LEU A 247 3.53 11.84 -0.12
C LEU A 247 3.05 12.35 1.25
N SER A 248 1.78 12.75 1.37
CA SER A 248 1.22 13.36 2.58
C SER A 248 0.65 12.36 3.58
N ARG A 249 0.88 11.04 3.38
CA ARG A 249 0.34 9.99 4.25
C ARG A 249 1.41 9.01 4.73
N LYS A 250 1.07 8.22 5.77
CA LYS A 250 1.87 7.10 6.26
C LYS A 250 1.28 5.77 5.76
N PHE A 251 2.11 4.73 5.73
CA PHE A 251 1.72 3.38 5.31
C PHE A 251 2.04 2.38 6.42
N ALA A 252 1.26 1.30 6.52
CA ALA A 252 1.49 0.27 7.54
C ALA A 252 2.90 -0.34 7.44
N ALA A 253 3.35 -0.60 6.21
CA ALA A 253 4.65 -1.21 5.96
C ALA A 253 5.87 -0.30 6.29
N GLU A 254 5.67 0.99 6.54
CA GLU A 254 6.74 1.88 7.04
C GLU A 254 7.20 1.51 8.45
N LEU A 255 6.34 0.83 9.20
CA LEU A 255 6.60 0.45 10.59
C LEU A 255 7.13 -0.98 10.73
N TRP A 256 7.25 -1.74 9.64
CA TRP A 256 7.67 -3.13 9.67
C TRP A 256 9.19 -3.26 9.70
N ASP A 257 9.69 -4.02 10.68
CA ASP A 257 11.14 -4.14 10.93
C ASP A 257 11.93 -4.76 9.77
N PHE A 258 11.29 -5.65 8.97
CA PHE A 258 11.95 -6.29 7.83
C PHE A 258 12.10 -5.36 6.61
N ILE A 259 11.45 -4.18 6.61
CA ILE A 259 11.64 -3.14 5.59
C ILE A 259 12.53 -2.02 6.17
N PRO A 260 13.76 -1.84 5.67
CA PRO A 260 14.64 -0.78 6.17
C PRO A 260 14.00 0.60 6.01
N LYS A 261 14.09 1.44 7.04
CA LYS A 261 13.51 2.81 7.04
C LYS A 261 14.08 3.68 5.91
N GLU A 262 15.34 3.45 5.56
CA GLU A 262 16.02 4.15 4.46
C GLU A 262 15.34 3.94 3.12
N VAL A 263 14.71 2.76 2.90
CA VAL A 263 13.94 2.48 1.67
C VAL A 263 12.81 3.50 1.49
N TRP A 264 12.05 3.75 2.55
CA TRP A 264 10.96 4.73 2.53
C TRP A 264 11.46 6.17 2.39
N GLN A 265 12.55 6.51 3.09
CA GLN A 265 13.18 7.83 3.01
C GLN A 265 13.68 8.13 1.60
N ASP A 266 14.39 7.17 0.97
CA ASP A 266 14.90 7.30 -0.39
C ASP A 266 13.77 7.46 -1.42
N GLU A 267 12.70 6.63 -1.33
CA GLU A 267 11.57 6.71 -2.26
C GLU A 267 10.76 8.00 -2.07
N ARG A 268 10.57 8.48 -0.84
CA ARG A 268 9.94 9.79 -0.60
C ARG A 268 10.79 10.92 -1.16
N LYS A 269 12.12 10.91 -0.93
CA LYS A 269 13.04 11.91 -1.49
C LYS A 269 13.00 11.91 -3.03
N ALA A 270 13.01 10.74 -3.65
CA ALA A 270 12.87 10.62 -5.11
C ALA A 270 11.52 11.16 -5.60
N ALA A 271 10.43 10.89 -4.86
CA ALA A 271 9.09 11.39 -5.20
C ALA A 271 8.98 12.92 -5.07
N TYR A 272 9.58 13.53 -4.04
CA TYR A 272 9.66 14.98 -3.92
C TYR A 272 10.49 15.62 -5.05
N SER A 273 11.61 14.99 -5.41
CA SER A 273 12.47 15.48 -6.50
C SER A 273 11.84 15.35 -7.89
N ALA A 274 10.81 14.53 -8.03
CA ALA A 274 10.09 14.33 -9.28
C ALA A 274 8.92 15.31 -9.51
N ILE A 275 8.62 16.16 -8.52
CA ILE A 275 7.55 17.16 -8.63
C ILE A 275 7.93 18.20 -9.67
N ASP A 276 7.03 18.44 -10.59
CA ASP A 276 7.13 19.51 -11.60
C ASP A 276 6.50 20.80 -11.03
N TYR A 277 7.34 21.61 -10.39
CA TYR A 277 6.92 22.89 -9.81
C TYR A 277 6.64 23.97 -10.85
N ASP A 278 7.22 23.85 -12.04
CA ASP A 278 7.09 24.80 -13.15
C ASP A 278 5.93 24.45 -14.09
N ALA A 279 5.16 23.39 -13.80
CA ALA A 279 4.03 22.99 -14.62
C ALA A 279 2.95 24.05 -14.67
N GLU A 280 2.73 24.66 -15.82
CA GLU A 280 1.62 25.55 -16.09
C GLU A 280 0.36 24.71 -16.37
N LEU A 281 -0.63 24.82 -15.47
CA LEU A 281 -1.88 24.08 -15.55
C LEU A 281 -3.07 25.03 -15.74
N THR A 282 -4.02 24.62 -16.57
CA THR A 282 -5.28 25.35 -16.77
C THR A 282 -6.42 24.47 -16.28
N ILE A 283 -6.74 24.58 -14.98
CA ILE A 283 -7.73 23.75 -14.28
C ILE A 283 -8.81 24.65 -13.66
N TYR A 284 -10.07 24.36 -13.98
CA TYR A 284 -11.24 25.06 -13.44
C TYR A 284 -12.17 24.07 -12.72
N GLY A 285 -12.62 24.47 -11.54
CA GLY A 285 -13.68 23.79 -10.81
C GLY A 285 -14.79 24.77 -10.46
N SER A 286 -16.04 24.39 -10.67
CA SER A 286 -17.20 25.20 -10.25
C SER A 286 -18.30 24.32 -9.67
N ASP A 287 -19.11 24.91 -8.81
CA ASP A 287 -20.32 24.28 -8.28
C ASP A 287 -21.39 25.33 -8.05
N ILE A 288 -22.66 24.95 -8.21
CA ILE A 288 -23.80 25.87 -7.96
C ILE A 288 -23.87 26.30 -6.49
N ASN A 289 -23.36 25.49 -5.58
CA ASN A 289 -23.33 25.75 -4.15
C ASN A 289 -21.94 26.29 -3.74
N ALA A 290 -21.92 27.46 -3.13
CA ALA A 290 -20.69 28.08 -2.65
C ALA A 290 -19.98 27.27 -1.55
N HIS A 291 -20.74 26.60 -0.67
CA HIS A 291 -20.14 25.85 0.46
C HIS A 291 -19.22 24.70 0.03
N PRO A 292 -19.54 23.79 -0.90
CA PRO A 292 -18.60 22.82 -1.45
C PRO A 292 -17.37 23.47 -2.11
N VAL A 293 -17.55 24.64 -2.76
CA VAL A 293 -16.43 25.37 -3.40
C VAL A 293 -15.40 25.84 -2.36
N GLU A 294 -15.85 26.34 -1.22
CA GLU A 294 -14.92 26.72 -0.13
C GLU A 294 -14.19 25.51 0.44
N ILE A 295 -14.88 24.36 0.57
CA ILE A 295 -14.20 23.10 0.94
C ILE A 295 -13.21 22.67 -0.14
N ALA A 296 -13.51 22.85 -1.42
CA ALA A 296 -12.61 22.52 -2.52
C ALA A 296 -11.32 23.35 -2.48
N LYS A 297 -11.42 24.66 -2.21
CA LYS A 297 -10.26 25.53 -2.02
C LYS A 297 -9.38 25.06 -0.87
N GLN A 298 -10.00 24.78 0.29
CA GLN A 298 -9.26 24.27 1.45
C GLN A 298 -8.59 22.92 1.19
N ASN A 299 -9.27 22.01 0.48
CA ASN A 299 -8.69 20.72 0.08
C ASN A 299 -7.53 20.89 -0.91
N ALA A 300 -7.60 21.85 -1.84
CA ALA A 300 -6.53 22.15 -2.78
C ALA A 300 -5.29 22.71 -2.06
N GLU A 301 -5.49 23.61 -1.10
CA GLU A 301 -4.44 24.14 -0.21
C GLU A 301 -3.76 23.00 0.57
N ASN A 302 -4.54 22.11 1.20
CA ASN A 302 -4.00 20.94 1.91
C ASN A 302 -3.26 19.96 0.99
N ALA A 303 -3.64 19.90 -0.29
CA ALA A 303 -2.96 19.11 -1.31
C ALA A 303 -1.71 19.81 -1.88
N GLY A 304 -1.51 21.11 -1.60
CA GLY A 304 -0.43 21.94 -2.15
C GLY A 304 -0.55 22.20 -3.64
N VAL A 305 -1.78 22.41 -4.14
CA VAL A 305 -2.09 22.63 -5.57
C VAL A 305 -3.13 23.74 -5.79
N ASP A 306 -3.37 24.60 -4.77
CA ASP A 306 -4.33 25.68 -4.82
C ASP A 306 -3.99 26.75 -5.87
N ASP A 307 -2.71 26.98 -6.11
CA ASP A 307 -2.20 27.87 -7.16
C ASP A 307 -2.40 27.32 -8.60
N SER A 308 -2.73 26.05 -8.75
CA SER A 308 -2.96 25.39 -10.02
C SER A 308 -4.42 25.33 -10.44
N ILE A 309 -5.37 25.74 -9.58
CA ILE A 309 -6.80 25.52 -9.79
C ILE A 309 -7.57 26.80 -9.52
N VAL A 310 -8.46 27.18 -10.45
CA VAL A 310 -9.40 28.27 -10.26
C VAL A 310 -10.77 27.70 -9.88
N PHE A 311 -11.19 27.96 -8.64
CA PHE A 311 -12.52 27.57 -8.15
C PHE A 311 -13.50 28.75 -8.16
N ARG A 312 -14.71 28.52 -8.68
CA ARG A 312 -15.78 29.53 -8.79
C ARG A 312 -17.13 29.00 -8.31
#